data_5286ba9d770cb172a8d2612fe5ecc422
#
_entry.id   5286ba9d770cb172a8d2612fe5ecc422
#
_cell.length_a   1.000
_cell.length_b   1.000
_cell.length_c   1.000
_cell.angle_alpha   90.00
_cell.angle_beta   90.00
_cell.angle_gamma   90.00
#
_symmetry.space_group_name_H-M   'P 1'
#
loop_
_entity.id
_entity.type
_entity.pdbx_description
1 polymer ?
#
loop_
_entity_poly.entity_id
_entity_poly.type
_entity_poly.pdbx_seq_one_letter_code
_entity_poly.pdbx_strand_id
1 'polypeptide(L)'
;MYPLKIVGDTDKRGTEVRFLPDPTIFEETVFDFSVLKQRLREMAFLTKGLKIVLKDKRPEENVALTFHYEGGIREYVEYLNKSKEVLYPQVIYCEGKKGDVVVEVALQHNDSYNEGVYSFVNNITTPEGGTHLAGFRSALTKTFNDYARKNKLLKDSEQNLTGDDIREGLVAIVSIKIPEPQFEGQTKQKLGNSEARGAVDSVVSEQLTYFLEQNPNVAKIICEKAVLAQRAREAARKARDLTRRKSALDGMSLPGKLADCSDKDPQNCEIYIVEGDSAGGSAKTARSRATQAILPLRGKILNVEKSRLDKILVNNEIRAMITAFGTGIHEDFDITKLRYNKIIIMTDADVDG
;
A
#
# COMPACT_ATOMS: atom_id res chain seq x y z
N MET A 1 45.30 3.56 -3.55
CA MET A 1 44.61 4.65 -4.25
C MET A 1 45.56 5.20 -5.28
N TYR A 2 45.19 5.19 -6.56
CA TYR A 2 46.08 5.74 -7.60
C TYR A 2 45.88 7.27 -7.65
N PRO A 3 46.96 8.04 -7.91
CA PRO A 3 46.85 9.49 -8.03
C PRO A 3 46.03 9.89 -9.26
N LEU A 4 45.28 11.00 -9.16
CA LEU A 4 44.57 11.56 -10.29
C LEU A 4 45.53 11.94 -11.40
N LYS A 5 45.25 11.51 -12.65
CA LYS A 5 46.04 11.85 -13.84
C LYS A 5 45.18 12.59 -14.85
N ILE A 6 45.70 13.67 -15.41
CA ILE A 6 45.10 14.32 -16.58
C ILE A 6 45.46 13.45 -17.79
N VAL A 7 44.44 12.99 -18.54
CA VAL A 7 44.59 12.09 -19.70
C VAL A 7 44.28 12.79 -21.04
N GLY A 8 43.73 14.01 -21.00
CA GLY A 8 43.44 14.81 -22.18
C GLY A 8 42.40 15.92 -21.91
N ASP A 9 42.09 16.70 -22.94
CA ASP A 9 41.07 17.74 -22.94
C ASP A 9 39.75 17.17 -23.48
N THR A 10 38.62 17.76 -23.05
CA THR A 10 37.29 17.34 -23.48
C THR A 10 36.30 18.50 -23.44
N ASP A 11 35.41 18.59 -24.41
CA ASP A 11 34.27 19.51 -24.45
C ASP A 11 33.07 18.96 -23.67
N LYS A 12 33.12 17.69 -23.24
CA LYS A 12 32.02 17.03 -22.50
C LYS A 12 32.12 17.30 -21.02
N ARG A 13 31.00 17.56 -20.36
CA ARG A 13 30.89 17.63 -18.91
C ARG A 13 30.25 16.35 -18.39
N GLY A 14 30.83 15.77 -17.35
CA GLY A 14 30.30 14.57 -16.71
C GLY A 14 31.35 13.76 -15.99
N THR A 15 30.87 12.66 -15.40
CA THR A 15 31.71 11.66 -14.74
C THR A 15 31.36 10.29 -15.31
N GLU A 16 32.37 9.51 -15.64
CA GLU A 16 32.24 8.10 -15.99
C GLU A 16 32.80 7.24 -14.88
N VAL A 17 32.00 6.32 -14.36
CA VAL A 17 32.39 5.35 -13.33
C VAL A 17 32.24 3.95 -13.90
N ARG A 18 33.33 3.18 -13.89
CA ARG A 18 33.32 1.75 -14.22
C ARG A 18 33.72 0.95 -13.01
N PHE A 19 32.96 -0.08 -12.71
CA PHE A 19 33.27 -1.01 -11.65
C PHE A 19 32.82 -2.42 -12.00
N LEU A 20 33.46 -3.40 -11.40
CA LEU A 20 33.08 -4.80 -11.44
C LEU A 20 32.83 -5.23 -9.99
N PRO A 21 31.66 -5.77 -9.68
CA PRO A 21 31.42 -6.32 -8.34
C PRO A 21 32.41 -7.48 -8.06
N ASP A 22 32.96 -7.49 -6.86
CA ASP A 22 33.89 -8.52 -6.44
C ASP A 22 33.12 -9.80 -6.04
N PRO A 23 33.30 -10.94 -6.75
CA PRO A 23 32.60 -12.18 -6.46
C PRO A 23 33.00 -12.82 -5.13
N THR A 24 34.06 -12.34 -4.49
CA THR A 24 34.44 -12.81 -3.15
C THR A 24 33.66 -12.10 -2.04
N ILE A 25 33.01 -10.97 -2.36
CA ILE A 25 32.23 -10.16 -1.43
C ILE A 25 30.73 -10.28 -1.73
N PHE A 26 30.35 -10.32 -3.01
CA PHE A 26 28.97 -10.36 -3.47
C PHE A 26 28.64 -11.76 -4.00
N GLU A 27 27.59 -12.37 -3.47
CA GLU A 27 27.09 -13.68 -3.93
C GLU A 27 26.56 -13.58 -5.37
N GLU A 28 25.91 -12.46 -5.71
CA GLU A 28 25.42 -12.14 -7.05
C GLU A 28 26.15 -10.92 -7.62
N THR A 29 26.79 -11.10 -8.79
CA THR A 29 27.50 -10.03 -9.51
C THR A 29 26.81 -9.59 -10.79
N VAL A 30 25.69 -10.24 -11.15
CA VAL A 30 24.89 -9.91 -12.32
C VAL A 30 23.76 -8.98 -11.91
N PHE A 31 23.74 -7.76 -12.48
CA PHE A 31 22.67 -6.78 -12.19
C PHE A 31 21.35 -7.21 -12.82
N ASP A 32 20.27 -7.15 -12.02
CA ASP A 32 18.91 -7.27 -12.52
C ASP A 32 18.46 -5.97 -13.21
N PHE A 33 18.12 -6.11 -14.50
CA PHE A 33 17.69 -4.97 -15.33
C PHE A 33 16.37 -4.35 -14.81
N SER A 34 15.45 -5.16 -14.29
CA SER A 34 14.15 -4.70 -13.80
C SER A 34 14.29 -3.82 -12.56
N VAL A 35 15.16 -4.21 -11.63
CA VAL A 35 15.49 -3.44 -10.42
C VAL A 35 16.13 -2.12 -10.79
N LEU A 36 17.11 -2.12 -11.69
CA LEU A 36 17.76 -0.89 -12.16
C LEU A 36 16.76 0.02 -12.88
N LYS A 37 15.96 -0.55 -13.79
CA LYS A 37 14.90 0.16 -14.53
C LYS A 37 13.94 0.89 -13.59
N GLN A 38 13.44 0.19 -12.55
CA GLN A 38 12.54 0.79 -11.58
C GLN A 38 13.22 1.93 -10.83
N ARG A 39 14.40 1.67 -10.28
CA ARG A 39 15.12 2.66 -9.45
C ARG A 39 15.53 3.90 -10.22
N LEU A 40 16.04 3.75 -11.45
CA LEU A 40 16.43 4.88 -12.28
C LEU A 40 15.23 5.70 -12.75
N ARG A 41 14.09 5.06 -12.99
CA ARG A 41 12.84 5.76 -13.28
C ARG A 41 12.39 6.59 -12.08
N GLU A 42 12.41 6.04 -10.88
CA GLU A 42 12.10 6.78 -9.64
C GLU A 42 12.99 8.02 -9.48
N MET A 43 14.30 7.85 -9.66
CA MET A 43 15.26 8.96 -9.60
C MET A 43 14.98 10.05 -10.64
N ALA A 44 14.58 9.67 -11.85
CA ALA A 44 14.23 10.64 -12.89
C ALA A 44 12.95 11.42 -12.56
N PHE A 45 11.95 10.79 -11.94
CA PHE A 45 10.76 11.47 -11.43
C PHE A 45 11.06 12.41 -10.25
N LEU A 46 11.92 11.99 -9.32
CA LEU A 46 12.30 12.78 -8.14
C LEU A 46 13.21 13.97 -8.45
N THR A 47 13.81 13.99 -9.64
CA THR A 47 14.71 15.04 -10.07
C THR A 47 14.22 15.62 -11.39
N LYS A 48 13.33 16.59 -11.30
CA LYS A 48 12.70 17.24 -12.44
C LYS A 48 13.72 17.64 -13.52
N GLY A 49 13.45 17.26 -14.77
CA GLY A 49 14.30 17.57 -15.92
C GLY A 49 15.58 16.72 -16.06
N LEU A 50 15.85 15.80 -15.11
CA LEU A 50 16.96 14.88 -15.23
C LEU A 50 16.69 13.83 -16.29
N LYS A 51 17.62 13.69 -17.25
CA LYS A 51 17.59 12.63 -18.26
C LYS A 51 18.53 11.49 -17.88
N ILE A 52 17.99 10.31 -17.70
CA ILE A 52 18.73 9.07 -17.40
C ILE A 52 18.57 8.11 -18.58
N VAL A 53 19.66 7.54 -19.05
CA VAL A 53 19.66 6.51 -20.09
C VAL A 53 20.23 5.22 -19.52
N LEU A 54 19.41 4.18 -19.45
CA LEU A 54 19.80 2.83 -19.07
C LEU A 54 19.99 1.99 -20.33
N LYS A 55 21.18 1.42 -20.52
CA LYS A 55 21.49 0.54 -21.64
C LYS A 55 21.96 -0.81 -21.13
N ASP A 56 21.26 -1.86 -21.49
CA ASP A 56 21.74 -3.24 -21.34
C ASP A 56 22.46 -3.65 -22.62
N LYS A 57 23.73 -3.98 -22.51
CA LYS A 57 24.57 -4.39 -23.64
C LYS A 57 24.80 -5.90 -23.70
N ARG A 58 24.12 -6.67 -22.87
CA ARG A 58 24.18 -8.13 -22.95
C ARG A 58 23.60 -8.60 -24.28
N PRO A 59 24.20 -9.63 -24.93
CA PRO A 59 23.81 -10.02 -26.29
C PRO A 59 22.34 -10.41 -26.46
N GLU A 60 21.73 -10.96 -25.42
CA GLU A 60 20.37 -11.48 -25.45
C GLU A 60 19.31 -10.38 -25.28
N GLU A 61 19.66 -9.22 -24.71
CA GLU A 61 18.67 -8.19 -24.33
C GLU A 61 18.80 -6.91 -25.15
N ASN A 62 19.99 -6.38 -25.37
CA ASN A 62 20.33 -5.15 -26.13
C ASN A 62 19.24 -4.04 -26.05
N VAL A 63 18.78 -3.73 -24.84
CA VAL A 63 17.68 -2.77 -24.59
C VAL A 63 18.26 -1.44 -24.14
N ALA A 64 17.73 -0.34 -24.71
CA ALA A 64 18.02 1.01 -24.26
C ALA A 64 16.73 1.72 -23.85
N LEU A 65 16.69 2.21 -22.60
CA LEU A 65 15.55 2.99 -22.06
C LEU A 65 16.02 4.37 -21.66
N THR A 66 15.20 5.37 -21.96
CA THR A 66 15.43 6.75 -21.54
C THR A 66 14.30 7.17 -20.60
N PHE A 67 14.70 7.70 -19.44
CA PHE A 67 13.80 8.29 -18.45
C PHE A 67 14.04 9.81 -18.43
N HIS A 68 13.01 10.59 -18.64
CA HIS A 68 13.07 12.05 -18.63
C HIS A 68 11.67 12.59 -18.37
N TYR A 69 11.49 13.26 -17.25
CA TYR A 69 10.19 13.70 -16.75
C TYR A 69 10.25 15.17 -16.33
N GLU A 70 9.63 16.04 -17.12
CA GLU A 70 9.59 17.47 -16.85
C GLU A 70 8.57 17.84 -15.75
N GLY A 71 7.55 17.01 -15.58
CA GLY A 71 6.53 17.18 -14.53
C GLY A 71 6.99 16.74 -13.13
N GLY A 72 8.14 16.06 -13.01
CA GLY A 72 8.66 15.62 -11.73
C GLY A 72 7.72 14.68 -10.99
N ILE A 73 7.50 14.92 -9.69
CA ILE A 73 6.63 14.04 -8.86
C ILE A 73 5.14 14.13 -9.23
N ARG A 74 4.67 15.16 -9.92
CA ARG A 74 3.30 15.20 -10.47
C ARG A 74 3.13 14.11 -11.52
N GLU A 75 4.05 14.04 -12.48
CA GLU A 75 4.06 13.04 -13.54
C GLU A 75 4.27 11.61 -12.95
N TYR A 76 4.96 11.52 -11.81
CA TYR A 76 5.09 10.24 -11.10
C TYR A 76 3.74 9.75 -10.54
N VAL A 77 2.94 10.63 -9.95
CA VAL A 77 1.58 10.29 -9.49
C VAL A 77 0.68 9.88 -10.67
N GLU A 78 0.74 10.58 -11.80
CA GLU A 78 0.03 10.21 -13.02
C GLU A 78 0.48 8.84 -13.53
N TYR A 79 1.77 8.57 -13.53
CA TYR A 79 2.33 7.27 -13.91
C TYR A 79 1.81 6.13 -13.01
N LEU A 80 1.75 6.34 -11.69
CA LEU A 80 1.24 5.35 -10.73
C LEU A 80 -0.28 5.13 -10.85
N ASN A 81 -1.00 6.12 -11.36
CA ASN A 81 -2.44 6.04 -11.62
C ASN A 81 -2.80 5.59 -13.04
N LYS A 82 -1.82 5.32 -13.92
CA LYS A 82 -2.06 5.03 -15.34
C LYS A 82 -3.04 3.88 -15.60
N SER A 83 -3.09 2.88 -14.71
CA SER A 83 -3.98 1.73 -14.81
C SER A 83 -5.24 1.83 -13.94
N LYS A 84 -5.51 3.01 -13.35
CA LYS A 84 -6.61 3.25 -12.43
C LYS A 84 -7.50 4.38 -12.95
N GLU A 85 -8.77 4.37 -12.57
CA GLU A 85 -9.68 5.46 -12.87
C GLU A 85 -9.51 6.57 -11.83
N VAL A 86 -9.01 7.73 -12.26
CA VAL A 86 -8.83 8.88 -11.36
C VAL A 86 -10.14 9.61 -11.13
N LEU A 87 -10.37 10.06 -9.91
CA LEU A 87 -11.63 10.74 -9.55
C LEU A 87 -11.70 12.17 -10.05
N TYR A 88 -10.58 12.76 -10.35
CA TYR A 88 -10.44 14.13 -10.90
C TYR A 88 -9.14 14.24 -11.69
N PRO A 89 -9.09 15.07 -12.75
CA PRO A 89 -7.96 15.07 -13.69
C PRO A 89 -6.69 15.70 -13.13
N GLN A 90 -6.80 16.62 -12.17
CA GLN A 90 -5.65 17.38 -11.67
C GLN A 90 -4.88 16.60 -10.61
N VAL A 91 -3.56 16.58 -10.68
CA VAL A 91 -2.71 16.18 -9.55
C VAL A 91 -2.58 17.37 -8.60
N ILE A 92 -2.96 17.18 -7.35
CA ILE A 92 -2.77 18.18 -6.30
C ILE A 92 -1.28 18.24 -5.98
N TYR A 93 -0.71 19.42 -5.93
CA TYR A 93 0.71 19.64 -5.72
C TYR A 93 0.94 20.70 -4.67
N CYS A 94 1.78 20.38 -3.68
CA CYS A 94 2.20 21.27 -2.63
C CYS A 94 3.73 21.37 -2.66
N GLU A 95 4.25 22.60 -2.67
CA GLU A 95 5.68 22.86 -2.63
C GLU A 95 5.96 24.02 -1.68
N GLY A 96 6.99 23.90 -0.87
CA GLY A 96 7.41 24.98 0.02
C GLY A 96 8.67 24.65 0.78
N LYS A 97 9.19 25.69 1.46
CA LYS A 97 10.35 25.56 2.34
C LYS A 97 10.01 26.08 3.73
N LYS A 98 10.34 25.31 4.76
CA LYS A 98 10.23 25.75 6.16
C LYS A 98 11.51 25.43 6.91
N GLY A 99 12.19 26.48 7.40
CA GLY A 99 13.57 26.35 7.87
C GLY A 99 14.47 25.88 6.72
N ASP A 100 15.23 24.83 6.96
CA ASP A 100 16.09 24.21 5.93
C ASP A 100 15.45 23.01 5.24
N VAL A 101 14.22 22.68 5.56
CA VAL A 101 13.49 21.58 4.94
C VAL A 101 12.73 22.09 3.71
N VAL A 102 13.05 21.54 2.54
CA VAL A 102 12.28 21.72 1.32
C VAL A 102 11.30 20.57 1.21
N VAL A 103 10.03 20.88 0.97
CA VAL A 103 8.93 19.93 0.91
C VAL A 103 8.31 19.98 -0.48
N GLU A 104 8.16 18.82 -1.11
CA GLU A 104 7.37 18.61 -2.32
C GLU A 104 6.41 17.44 -2.08
N VAL A 105 5.15 17.65 -2.35
CA VAL A 105 4.11 16.62 -2.27
C VAL A 105 3.22 16.67 -3.50
N ALA A 106 2.98 15.52 -4.11
CA ALA A 106 1.99 15.37 -5.16
C ALA A 106 1.01 14.26 -4.77
N LEU A 107 -0.28 14.47 -5.01
CA LEU A 107 -1.30 13.49 -4.64
C LEU A 107 -2.51 13.52 -5.56
N GLN A 108 -3.17 12.38 -5.72
CA GLN A 108 -4.40 12.22 -6.50
C GLN A 108 -5.17 10.99 -6.01
N HIS A 109 -6.50 11.08 -5.97
CA HIS A 109 -7.36 9.95 -5.61
C HIS A 109 -7.87 9.25 -6.87
N ASN A 110 -8.02 7.95 -6.77
CA ASN A 110 -8.59 7.07 -7.78
C ASN A 110 -9.74 6.23 -7.20
N ASP A 111 -10.34 5.40 -8.02
CA ASP A 111 -11.49 4.55 -7.66
C ASP A 111 -11.15 3.35 -6.77
N SER A 112 -9.86 3.05 -6.56
CA SER A 112 -9.44 1.92 -5.72
C SER A 112 -9.68 2.16 -4.23
N TYR A 113 -9.51 1.12 -3.44
CA TYR A 113 -9.65 1.16 -1.97
C TYR A 113 -8.29 1.19 -1.25
N ASN A 114 -7.19 0.95 -1.97
CA ASN A 114 -5.86 0.84 -1.40
C ASN A 114 -5.13 2.19 -1.39
N GLU A 115 -4.40 2.45 -0.32
CA GLU A 115 -3.45 3.57 -0.19
C GLU A 115 -2.13 3.22 -0.91
N GLY A 116 -1.62 4.14 -1.71
CA GLY A 116 -0.31 4.08 -2.36
C GLY A 116 0.51 5.32 -2.05
N VAL A 117 1.06 5.42 -0.83
CA VAL A 117 1.88 6.56 -0.42
C VAL A 117 3.36 6.18 -0.40
N TYR A 118 4.15 6.92 -1.16
CA TYR A 118 5.59 6.73 -1.29
C TYR A 118 6.33 7.93 -0.72
N SER A 119 7.30 7.69 0.14
CA SER A 119 8.03 8.76 0.83
C SER A 119 9.54 8.71 0.56
N PHE A 120 10.12 9.90 0.41
CA PHE A 120 11.52 10.08 0.03
C PHE A 120 12.17 11.19 0.84
N VAL A 121 13.45 10.98 1.18
CA VAL A 121 14.31 11.96 1.83
C VAL A 121 15.60 12.06 1.03
N ASN A 122 15.91 13.24 0.48
CA ASN A 122 17.07 13.46 -0.39
C ASN A 122 17.15 12.41 -1.53
N ASN A 123 16.00 12.11 -2.16
CA ASN A 123 15.81 11.10 -3.20
C ASN A 123 16.05 9.64 -2.76
N ILE A 124 16.20 9.39 -1.45
CA ILE A 124 16.28 8.04 -0.88
C ILE A 124 14.88 7.62 -0.46
N THR A 125 14.43 6.45 -0.92
CA THR A 125 13.14 5.90 -0.50
C THR A 125 13.15 5.53 0.99
N THR A 126 12.06 5.84 1.68
CA THR A 126 11.87 5.52 3.11
C THR A 126 10.64 4.63 3.27
N PRO A 127 10.74 3.32 3.03
CA PRO A 127 9.60 2.40 3.04
C PRO A 127 8.85 2.38 4.38
N GLU A 128 9.56 2.55 5.49
CA GLU A 128 8.97 2.64 6.83
C GLU A 128 8.51 4.08 7.17
N GLY A 129 8.63 5.01 6.22
CA GLY A 129 8.23 6.41 6.39
C GLY A 129 9.12 7.18 7.35
N GLY A 130 8.52 7.71 8.40
CA GLY A 130 9.17 8.53 9.41
C GLY A 130 8.41 9.83 9.69
N THR A 131 9.10 10.79 10.28
CA THR A 131 8.50 12.06 10.76
C THR A 131 7.86 12.88 9.64
N HIS A 132 8.45 12.92 8.44
CA HIS A 132 7.90 13.63 7.28
C HIS A 132 6.59 13.02 6.80
N LEU A 133 6.48 11.68 6.74
CA LEU A 133 5.25 10.99 6.39
C LEU A 133 4.18 11.17 7.47
N ALA A 134 4.58 11.18 8.76
CA ALA A 134 3.67 11.48 9.86
C ALA A 134 3.12 12.91 9.76
N GLY A 135 3.95 13.90 9.39
CA GLY A 135 3.53 15.28 9.13
C GLY A 135 2.51 15.35 7.98
N PHE A 136 2.77 14.66 6.87
CA PHE A 136 1.84 14.59 5.74
C PHE A 136 0.49 14.00 6.14
N ARG A 137 0.47 12.86 6.83
CA ARG A 137 -0.77 12.21 7.28
C ARG A 137 -1.57 13.07 8.25
N SER A 138 -0.90 13.79 9.15
CA SER A 138 -1.51 14.76 10.07
C SER A 138 -2.16 15.90 9.32
N ALA A 139 -1.41 16.57 8.44
CA ALA A 139 -1.88 17.68 7.62
C ALA A 139 -3.08 17.31 6.76
N LEU A 140 -3.00 16.17 6.06
CA LEU A 140 -4.06 15.66 5.21
C LEU A 140 -5.36 15.47 6.01
N THR A 141 -5.26 14.75 7.14
CA THR A 141 -6.43 14.42 7.97
C THR A 141 -7.07 15.68 8.54
N LYS A 142 -6.29 16.61 9.06
CA LYS A 142 -6.78 17.86 9.61
C LYS A 142 -7.45 18.72 8.53
N THR A 143 -6.76 18.98 7.43
CA THR A 143 -7.24 19.89 6.38
C THR A 143 -8.55 19.40 5.76
N PHE A 144 -8.69 18.11 5.48
CA PHE A 144 -9.95 17.59 4.94
C PHE A 144 -11.10 17.61 5.94
N ASN A 145 -10.84 17.34 7.22
CA ASN A 145 -11.89 17.49 8.25
C ASN A 145 -12.34 18.95 8.40
N ASP A 146 -11.38 19.88 8.48
CA ASP A 146 -11.68 21.31 8.61
C ASP A 146 -12.50 21.80 7.41
N TYR A 147 -12.11 21.41 6.19
CA TYR A 147 -12.84 21.74 4.96
C TYR A 147 -14.24 21.13 4.94
N ALA A 148 -14.36 19.83 5.26
CA ALA A 148 -15.66 19.13 5.24
C ALA A 148 -16.64 19.71 6.26
N ARG A 149 -16.18 20.11 7.45
CA ARG A 149 -16.96 20.81 8.47
C ARG A 149 -17.38 22.20 8.01
N LYS A 150 -16.43 23.02 7.56
CA LYS A 150 -16.68 24.39 7.07
C LYS A 150 -17.72 24.43 5.97
N ASN A 151 -17.70 23.46 5.05
CA ASN A 151 -18.60 23.39 3.91
C ASN A 151 -19.82 22.47 4.13
N LYS A 152 -20.08 22.01 5.35
CA LYS A 152 -21.23 21.17 5.72
C LYS A 152 -21.33 19.86 4.93
N LEU A 153 -20.20 19.33 4.44
CA LEU A 153 -20.11 18.03 3.80
C LEU A 153 -20.13 16.89 4.84
N LEU A 154 -19.74 17.21 6.07
CA LEU A 154 -19.83 16.34 7.24
C LEU A 154 -20.77 17.00 8.25
N LYS A 155 -21.78 16.28 8.70
CA LYS A 155 -22.78 16.81 9.66
C LYS A 155 -22.16 16.96 11.05
N ASP A 156 -22.63 17.93 11.83
CA ASP A 156 -22.13 18.17 13.20
C ASP A 156 -22.29 16.96 14.13
N SER A 157 -23.30 16.11 13.87
CA SER A 157 -23.54 14.85 14.60
C SER A 157 -22.66 13.68 14.16
N GLU A 158 -21.98 13.77 13.02
CA GLU A 158 -21.08 12.72 12.50
C GLU A 158 -19.70 12.88 13.10
N GLN A 159 -19.00 11.76 13.30
CA GLN A 159 -17.60 11.77 13.75
C GLN A 159 -16.68 12.34 12.66
N ASN A 160 -15.52 12.83 13.05
CA ASN A 160 -14.49 13.23 12.08
C ASN A 160 -14.04 12.02 11.24
N LEU A 161 -13.68 12.31 9.99
CA LEU A 161 -13.05 11.34 9.10
C LEU A 161 -11.70 10.92 9.68
N THR A 162 -11.43 9.62 9.67
CA THR A 162 -10.11 9.12 10.04
C THR A 162 -9.12 9.33 8.88
N GLY A 163 -7.83 9.24 9.19
CA GLY A 163 -6.81 9.28 8.16
C GLY A 163 -7.01 8.19 7.10
N ASP A 164 -7.44 6.99 7.50
CA ASP A 164 -7.68 5.88 6.58
C ASP A 164 -8.86 6.14 5.65
N ASP A 165 -9.94 6.77 6.14
CA ASP A 165 -11.08 7.15 5.31
C ASP A 165 -10.66 8.14 4.18
N ILE A 166 -9.78 9.09 4.51
CA ILE A 166 -9.30 10.11 3.57
C ILE A 166 -8.27 9.52 2.58
N ARG A 167 -7.49 8.54 3.01
CA ARG A 167 -6.46 7.91 2.17
C ARG A 167 -6.97 6.74 1.34
N GLU A 168 -8.24 6.38 1.43
CA GLU A 168 -8.83 5.36 0.56
C GLU A 168 -8.72 5.77 -0.92
N GLY A 169 -7.98 4.98 -1.71
CA GLY A 169 -7.71 5.25 -3.12
C GLY A 169 -6.72 6.40 -3.37
N LEU A 170 -6.00 6.85 -2.34
CA LEU A 170 -4.99 7.88 -2.48
C LEU A 170 -3.70 7.31 -3.07
N VAL A 171 -3.17 7.98 -4.10
CA VAL A 171 -1.77 7.85 -4.52
C VAL A 171 -1.07 9.17 -4.21
N ALA A 172 0.03 9.10 -3.46
CA ALA A 172 0.79 10.28 -3.07
C ALA A 172 2.30 10.02 -3.08
N ILE A 173 3.05 11.04 -3.46
CA ILE A 173 4.50 11.13 -3.33
C ILE A 173 4.81 12.23 -2.33
N VAL A 174 5.56 11.88 -1.28
CA VAL A 174 6.04 12.82 -0.28
C VAL A 174 7.56 12.86 -0.36
N SER A 175 8.11 13.95 -0.86
CA SER A 175 9.55 14.14 -1.04
C SER A 175 10.02 15.33 -0.23
N ILE A 176 11.06 15.14 0.57
CA ILE A 176 11.71 16.24 1.27
C ILE A 176 13.21 16.27 0.98
N LYS A 177 13.77 17.47 1.05
CA LYS A 177 15.23 17.69 1.07
C LYS A 177 15.60 18.36 2.38
N ILE A 178 16.55 17.77 3.08
CA ILE A 178 17.03 18.22 4.38
C ILE A 178 18.56 18.09 4.43
N PRO A 179 19.31 19.09 4.97
CA PRO A 179 20.78 19.06 4.95
C PRO A 179 21.37 17.88 5.71
N GLU A 180 20.87 17.58 6.89
CA GLU A 180 21.40 16.54 7.79
C GLU A 180 20.32 15.51 8.16
N PRO A 181 20.00 14.54 7.28
CA PRO A 181 18.98 13.54 7.55
C PRO A 181 19.45 12.54 8.60
N GLN A 182 18.65 12.39 9.66
CA GLN A 182 18.86 11.39 10.71
C GLN A 182 17.90 10.22 10.46
N PHE A 183 18.43 9.06 10.14
CA PHE A 183 17.65 7.87 9.91
C PHE A 183 17.71 6.91 11.09
N GLU A 184 16.62 6.21 11.35
CA GLU A 184 16.60 5.07 12.25
C GLU A 184 17.28 3.87 11.54
N GLY A 185 18.57 3.66 11.83
CA GLY A 185 19.36 2.56 11.29
C GLY A 185 20.08 2.84 9.96
N GLN A 186 21.04 1.97 9.66
CA GLN A 186 21.93 2.09 8.50
C GLN A 186 21.23 1.93 7.15
N THR A 187 20.11 1.22 7.11
CA THR A 187 19.33 0.98 5.88
C THR A 187 18.53 2.20 5.41
N LYS A 188 18.49 3.29 6.21
CA LYS A 188 17.83 4.56 5.89
C LYS A 188 16.34 4.44 5.57
N GLN A 189 15.66 3.45 6.15
CA GLN A 189 14.27 3.14 5.83
C GLN A 189 13.26 4.07 6.50
N LYS A 190 13.65 4.73 7.62
CA LYS A 190 12.79 5.59 8.40
C LYS A 190 13.50 6.86 8.85
N LEU A 191 12.89 8.02 8.63
CA LEU A 191 13.43 9.32 9.05
C LEU A 191 13.05 9.65 10.49
N GLY A 192 14.03 10.11 11.28
CA GLY A 192 13.86 10.49 12.69
C GLY A 192 13.76 12.00 12.96
N ASN A 193 14.19 12.85 12.04
CA ASN A 193 14.24 14.31 12.23
C ASN A 193 12.90 14.90 12.64
N SER A 194 12.79 15.47 13.85
CA SER A 194 11.53 16.03 14.38
C SER A 194 11.04 17.26 13.60
N GLU A 195 11.96 18.11 13.13
CA GLU A 195 11.68 19.31 12.34
C GLU A 195 10.98 19.00 11.01
N ALA A 196 11.27 17.85 10.41
CA ALA A 196 10.64 17.42 9.16
C ALA A 196 9.13 17.26 9.29
N ARG A 197 8.66 16.77 10.46
CA ARG A 197 7.22 16.62 10.72
C ARG A 197 6.50 17.97 10.65
N GLY A 198 7.02 18.97 11.38
CA GLY A 198 6.41 20.29 11.43
C GLY A 198 6.49 21.04 10.09
N ALA A 199 7.59 20.86 9.35
CA ALA A 199 7.76 21.46 8.04
C ALA A 199 6.74 20.92 7.02
N VAL A 200 6.61 19.61 6.94
CA VAL A 200 5.65 18.95 6.02
C VAL A 200 4.20 19.27 6.41
N ASP A 201 3.86 19.18 7.71
CA ASP A 201 2.52 19.51 8.21
C ASP A 201 2.14 20.94 7.81
N SER A 202 3.00 21.92 8.04
CA SER A 202 2.74 23.32 7.73
C SER A 202 2.56 23.57 6.22
N VAL A 203 3.52 23.12 5.41
CA VAL A 203 3.48 23.35 3.95
C VAL A 203 2.26 22.67 3.32
N VAL A 204 2.00 21.43 3.70
CA VAL A 204 0.87 20.68 3.13
C VAL A 204 -0.46 21.26 3.60
N SER A 205 -0.62 21.59 4.89
CA SER A 205 -1.88 22.16 5.40
C SER A 205 -2.21 23.49 4.71
N GLU A 206 -1.23 24.36 4.54
CA GLU A 206 -1.42 25.66 3.89
C GLU A 206 -1.79 25.51 2.41
N GLN A 207 -0.98 24.80 1.64
CA GLN A 207 -1.16 24.66 0.19
C GLN A 207 -2.42 23.86 -0.16
N LEU A 208 -2.70 22.80 0.62
CA LEU A 208 -3.90 21.99 0.41
C LEU A 208 -5.17 22.78 0.75
N THR A 209 -5.18 23.55 1.83
CA THR A 209 -6.32 24.43 2.16
C THR A 209 -6.60 25.38 1.01
N TYR A 210 -5.57 26.01 0.49
CA TYR A 210 -5.69 26.93 -0.64
C TYR A 210 -6.23 26.23 -1.90
N PHE A 211 -5.70 25.05 -2.20
CA PHE A 211 -6.17 24.24 -3.33
C PHE A 211 -7.65 23.88 -3.20
N LEU A 212 -8.09 23.40 -2.02
CA LEU A 212 -9.47 22.98 -1.79
C LEU A 212 -10.45 24.16 -1.91
N GLU A 213 -10.07 25.36 -1.45
CA GLU A 213 -10.89 26.57 -1.58
C GLU A 213 -11.02 27.02 -3.04
N GLN A 214 -9.97 26.85 -3.84
CA GLN A 214 -9.99 27.19 -5.27
C GLN A 214 -10.70 26.12 -6.13
N ASN A 215 -10.75 24.87 -5.66
CA ASN A 215 -11.29 23.73 -6.41
C ASN A 215 -12.42 23.01 -5.65
N PRO A 216 -13.55 23.68 -5.37
CA PRO A 216 -14.62 23.15 -4.52
C PRO A 216 -15.21 21.84 -5.06
N ASN A 217 -15.26 21.67 -6.39
CA ASN A 217 -15.76 20.43 -7.00
C ASN A 217 -14.84 19.24 -6.70
N VAL A 218 -13.52 19.42 -6.81
CA VAL A 218 -12.52 18.38 -6.47
C VAL A 218 -12.59 18.07 -4.98
N ALA A 219 -12.62 19.10 -4.13
CA ALA A 219 -12.73 18.96 -2.69
C ALA A 219 -13.99 18.16 -2.29
N LYS A 220 -15.12 18.45 -2.93
CA LYS A 220 -16.38 17.72 -2.72
C LYS A 220 -16.25 16.24 -3.08
N ILE A 221 -15.69 15.92 -4.26
CA ILE A 221 -15.48 14.54 -4.70
C ILE A 221 -14.64 13.75 -3.68
N ILE A 222 -13.54 14.33 -3.20
CA ILE A 222 -12.66 13.68 -2.22
C ILE A 222 -13.38 13.47 -0.89
N CYS A 223 -14.06 14.51 -0.38
CA CYS A 223 -14.82 14.42 0.87
C CYS A 223 -15.96 13.40 0.77
N GLU A 224 -16.70 13.35 -0.32
CA GLU A 224 -17.77 12.37 -0.55
C GLU A 224 -17.22 10.94 -0.54
N LYS A 225 -16.07 10.69 -1.19
CA LYS A 225 -15.41 9.39 -1.12
C LYS A 225 -15.00 9.03 0.30
N ALA A 226 -14.39 9.96 1.03
CA ALA A 226 -13.98 9.74 2.42
C ALA A 226 -15.14 9.48 3.37
N VAL A 227 -16.27 10.20 3.21
CA VAL A 227 -17.53 9.95 3.96
C VAL A 227 -18.09 8.56 3.62
N LEU A 228 -18.02 8.15 2.37
CA LEU A 228 -18.46 6.83 1.96
C LEU A 228 -17.57 5.74 2.55
N ALA A 229 -16.24 5.95 2.61
CA ALA A 229 -15.28 5.07 3.28
C ALA A 229 -15.57 4.95 4.79
N GLN A 230 -15.80 6.08 5.48
CA GLN A 230 -16.20 6.11 6.88
C GLN A 230 -17.45 5.26 7.15
N ARG A 231 -18.51 5.48 6.37
CA ARG A 231 -19.79 4.75 6.54
C ARG A 231 -19.58 3.24 6.32
N ALA A 232 -18.79 2.85 5.34
CA ALA A 232 -18.47 1.45 5.10
C ALA A 232 -17.67 0.83 6.26
N ARG A 233 -16.68 1.54 6.79
CA ARG A 233 -15.90 1.13 7.96
C ARG A 233 -16.77 0.97 9.20
N GLU A 234 -17.69 1.93 9.47
CA GLU A 234 -18.62 1.84 10.58
C GLU A 234 -19.60 0.68 10.42
N ALA A 235 -20.14 0.46 9.22
CA ALA A 235 -21.01 -0.67 8.93
C ALA A 235 -20.28 -2.01 9.15
N ALA A 236 -19.03 -2.11 8.68
CA ALA A 236 -18.19 -3.29 8.90
C ALA A 236 -17.92 -3.54 10.39
N ARG A 237 -17.65 -2.48 11.18
CA ARG A 237 -17.48 -2.58 12.64
C ARG A 237 -18.75 -3.08 13.32
N LYS A 238 -19.90 -2.50 12.99
CA LYS A 238 -21.20 -2.94 13.54
C LYS A 238 -21.49 -4.41 13.19
N ALA A 239 -21.20 -4.83 11.96
CA ALA A 239 -21.37 -6.22 11.54
C ALA A 239 -20.48 -7.18 12.35
N ARG A 240 -19.20 -6.81 12.58
CA ARG A 240 -18.27 -7.56 13.44
C ARG A 240 -18.77 -7.67 14.89
N ASP A 241 -19.21 -6.54 15.47
CA ASP A 241 -19.72 -6.51 16.85
C ASP A 241 -20.96 -7.38 17.01
N LEU A 242 -21.86 -7.37 16.01
CA LEU A 242 -23.04 -8.25 15.99
C LEU A 242 -22.67 -9.73 15.89
N THR A 243 -21.65 -10.05 15.09
CA THR A 243 -21.13 -11.42 14.97
C THR A 243 -20.47 -11.88 16.27
N ARG A 244 -19.65 -11.00 16.91
CA ARG A 244 -19.06 -11.25 18.22
C ARG A 244 -20.11 -11.48 19.31
N ARG A 245 -21.17 -10.66 19.35
CA ARG A 245 -22.29 -10.81 20.32
C ARG A 245 -23.05 -12.12 20.10
N LYS A 246 -23.29 -12.50 18.84
CA LYS A 246 -23.92 -13.80 18.52
C LYS A 246 -23.01 -14.98 18.89
N SER A 247 -21.71 -14.90 18.64
CA SER A 247 -20.77 -15.99 19.00
C SER A 247 -20.50 -16.06 20.52
N ALA A 248 -20.68 -14.98 21.27
CA ALA A 248 -20.61 -15.00 22.73
C ALA A 248 -21.88 -15.59 23.39
N LEU A 249 -23.03 -15.55 22.69
CA LEU A 249 -24.31 -16.13 23.13
C LEU A 249 -24.50 -17.57 22.62
N ASP A 250 -24.00 -17.89 21.43
CA ASP A 250 -24.04 -19.24 20.86
C ASP A 250 -22.61 -19.83 20.92
N GLY A 251 -22.24 -20.49 21.99
CA GLY A 251 -20.91 -21.04 22.15
C GLY A 251 -20.35 -21.66 20.87
N MET A 252 -19.32 -21.04 20.29
CA MET A 252 -18.45 -21.46 19.18
C MET A 252 -19.11 -22.39 18.13
N SER A 253 -20.13 -21.96 17.45
CA SER A 253 -20.66 -22.72 16.32
C SER A 253 -19.75 -22.50 15.09
N LEU A 254 -18.94 -23.50 14.80
CA LEU A 254 -18.18 -23.57 13.54
C LEU A 254 -19.13 -23.56 12.34
N PRO A 255 -18.67 -23.10 11.15
CA PRO A 255 -19.52 -23.12 9.95
C PRO A 255 -20.11 -24.51 9.73
N GLY A 256 -21.43 -24.62 9.55
CA GLY A 256 -22.10 -25.93 9.41
C GLY A 256 -21.59 -26.76 8.23
N LYS A 257 -20.92 -26.14 7.25
CA LYS A 257 -20.29 -26.82 6.14
C LYS A 257 -18.84 -27.29 6.40
N LEU A 258 -18.19 -26.82 7.48
CA LEU A 258 -16.86 -27.25 7.87
C LEU A 258 -16.94 -28.68 8.43
N ALA A 259 -16.22 -29.60 7.80
CA ALA A 259 -15.94 -30.90 8.40
C ALA A 259 -14.62 -30.81 9.14
N ASP A 260 -14.69 -30.48 10.41
CA ASP A 260 -13.51 -30.25 11.26
C ASP A 260 -12.77 -31.56 11.61
N CYS A 261 -11.51 -31.45 12.03
CA CYS A 261 -10.72 -32.55 12.58
C CYS A 261 -10.94 -32.68 14.08
N SER A 262 -10.62 -33.86 14.63
CA SER A 262 -10.81 -34.13 16.06
C SER A 262 -9.63 -33.73 16.92
N ASP A 263 -8.42 -33.65 16.37
CA ASP A 263 -7.24 -33.13 17.06
C ASP A 263 -7.41 -31.61 17.28
N LYS A 264 -7.03 -31.13 18.44
CA LYS A 264 -7.12 -29.72 18.82
C LYS A 264 -5.78 -29.00 18.82
N ASP A 265 -4.68 -29.72 18.62
CA ASP A 265 -3.36 -29.14 18.47
C ASP A 265 -3.20 -28.63 17.03
N PRO A 266 -3.12 -27.31 16.83
CA PRO A 266 -2.97 -26.73 15.49
C PRO A 266 -1.77 -27.27 14.72
N GLN A 267 -0.70 -27.65 15.40
CA GLN A 267 0.52 -28.15 14.77
C GLN A 267 0.32 -29.46 14.01
N ASN A 268 -0.65 -30.26 14.43
CA ASN A 268 -1.00 -31.55 13.81
C ASN A 268 -2.09 -31.41 12.75
N CYS A 269 -2.77 -30.26 12.70
CA CYS A 269 -3.97 -30.07 11.90
C CYS A 269 -3.71 -29.34 10.59
N GLU A 270 -4.42 -29.74 9.55
CA GLU A 270 -4.44 -29.07 8.27
C GLU A 270 -5.88 -28.92 7.73
N ILE A 271 -6.15 -27.83 7.02
CA ILE A 271 -7.47 -27.58 6.41
C ILE A 271 -7.35 -27.53 4.90
N TYR A 272 -8.27 -28.21 4.24
CA TYR A 272 -8.43 -28.22 2.77
C TYR A 272 -9.59 -27.31 2.39
N ILE A 273 -9.31 -26.28 1.61
CA ILE A 273 -10.30 -25.43 0.95
C ILE A 273 -10.64 -26.07 -0.37
N VAL A 274 -11.89 -26.50 -0.56
CA VAL A 274 -12.29 -27.31 -1.72
C VAL A 274 -13.38 -26.58 -2.50
N GLU A 275 -13.30 -26.59 -3.84
CA GLU A 275 -14.31 -25.99 -4.69
C GLU A 275 -15.57 -26.87 -4.79
N GLY A 276 -16.67 -26.31 -4.27
CA GLY A 276 -18.00 -26.91 -4.35
C GLY A 276 -18.26 -28.09 -3.40
N ASP A 277 -19.53 -28.41 -3.25
CA ASP A 277 -19.96 -29.47 -2.32
C ASP A 277 -19.66 -30.87 -2.83
N SER A 278 -19.59 -31.08 -4.16
CA SER A 278 -19.29 -32.38 -4.75
C SER A 278 -17.86 -32.84 -4.41
N ALA A 279 -16.88 -31.99 -4.71
CA ALA A 279 -15.48 -32.24 -4.34
C ALA A 279 -15.32 -32.28 -2.80
N GLY A 280 -16.03 -31.40 -2.08
CA GLY A 280 -16.09 -31.41 -0.63
C GLY A 280 -16.61 -32.73 -0.05
N GLY A 281 -17.61 -33.35 -0.68
CA GLY A 281 -18.14 -34.68 -0.29
C GLY A 281 -17.11 -35.78 -0.45
N SER A 282 -16.42 -35.83 -1.58
CA SER A 282 -15.36 -36.82 -1.83
C SER A 282 -14.19 -36.63 -0.87
N ALA A 283 -13.74 -35.39 -0.67
CA ALA A 283 -12.66 -35.05 0.26
C ALA A 283 -13.02 -35.42 1.71
N LYS A 284 -14.25 -35.19 2.16
CA LYS A 284 -14.74 -35.57 3.49
C LYS A 284 -14.69 -37.09 3.72
N THR A 285 -14.91 -37.87 2.67
CA THR A 285 -14.89 -39.35 2.74
C THR A 285 -13.45 -39.86 2.82
N ALA A 286 -12.53 -39.24 2.06
CA ALA A 286 -11.15 -39.71 1.92
C ALA A 286 -10.19 -39.19 3.05
N ARG A 287 -10.56 -38.13 3.79
CA ARG A 287 -9.69 -37.47 4.75
C ARG A 287 -9.35 -38.31 5.98
N SER A 288 -8.24 -38.03 6.62
CA SER A 288 -8.00 -38.39 8.03
C SER A 288 -8.86 -37.52 8.95
N ARG A 289 -9.83 -38.12 9.63
CA ARG A 289 -10.70 -37.37 10.55
C ARG A 289 -9.94 -36.82 11.77
N ALA A 290 -8.80 -37.40 12.09
CA ALA A 290 -8.00 -36.95 13.23
C ALA A 290 -7.40 -35.58 12.98
N THR A 291 -6.77 -35.36 11.82
CA THR A 291 -5.88 -34.21 11.56
C THR A 291 -6.29 -33.35 10.36
N GLN A 292 -7.24 -33.83 9.54
CA GLN A 292 -7.61 -33.14 8.31
C GLN A 292 -9.04 -32.58 8.36
N ALA A 293 -9.17 -31.26 8.19
CA ALA A 293 -10.44 -30.57 8.08
C ALA A 293 -10.75 -30.24 6.60
N ILE A 294 -12.04 -30.24 6.21
CA ILE A 294 -12.50 -29.90 4.86
C ILE A 294 -13.50 -28.74 4.94
N LEU A 295 -13.22 -27.68 4.20
CA LEU A 295 -14.11 -26.53 4.03
C LEU A 295 -14.49 -26.39 2.55
N PRO A 296 -15.68 -26.83 2.14
CA PRO A 296 -16.16 -26.57 0.77
C PRO A 296 -16.61 -25.12 0.65
N LEU A 297 -16.21 -24.45 -0.44
CA LEU A 297 -16.63 -23.11 -0.80
C LEU A 297 -17.43 -23.15 -2.10
N ARG A 298 -18.50 -22.37 -2.20
CA ARG A 298 -19.40 -22.39 -3.35
C ARG A 298 -19.20 -21.17 -4.23
N GLY A 299 -19.10 -21.42 -5.53
CA GLY A 299 -19.06 -20.39 -6.56
C GLY A 299 -17.81 -19.51 -6.53
N LYS A 300 -17.81 -18.49 -7.37
CA LYS A 300 -16.71 -17.51 -7.44
C LYS A 300 -16.66 -16.69 -6.16
N ILE A 301 -15.55 -16.76 -5.46
CA ILE A 301 -15.34 -16.01 -4.22
C ILE A 301 -15.09 -14.55 -4.54
N LEU A 302 -15.61 -13.67 -3.70
CA LEU A 302 -15.39 -12.24 -3.81
C LEU A 302 -13.89 -11.92 -3.76
N ASN A 303 -13.40 -11.14 -4.74
CA ASN A 303 -12.03 -10.63 -4.70
C ASN A 303 -11.91 -9.60 -3.57
N VAL A 304 -11.24 -10.00 -2.48
CA VAL A 304 -11.10 -9.18 -1.26
C VAL A 304 -10.21 -7.97 -1.45
N GLU A 305 -9.25 -8.01 -2.38
CA GLU A 305 -8.38 -6.88 -2.68
C GLU A 305 -9.09 -5.75 -3.43
N LYS A 306 -10.12 -6.12 -4.20
CA LYS A 306 -10.94 -5.18 -5.00
C LYS A 306 -12.28 -4.86 -4.35
N SER A 307 -12.50 -5.28 -3.11
CA SER A 307 -13.79 -5.14 -2.44
C SER A 307 -13.68 -4.42 -1.11
N ARG A 308 -14.72 -3.69 -0.76
CA ARG A 308 -14.82 -3.00 0.53
C ARG A 308 -15.05 -4.00 1.66
N LEU A 309 -14.55 -3.68 2.84
CA LEU A 309 -14.60 -4.55 4.02
C LEU A 309 -16.04 -4.93 4.43
N ASP A 310 -17.01 -4.03 4.27
CA ASP A 310 -18.41 -4.30 4.54
C ASP A 310 -18.98 -5.41 3.65
N LYS A 311 -18.64 -5.42 2.36
CA LYS A 311 -19.03 -6.48 1.41
C LYS A 311 -18.32 -7.80 1.70
N ILE A 312 -17.05 -7.73 2.08
CA ILE A 312 -16.25 -8.90 2.47
C ILE A 312 -16.91 -9.62 3.65
N LEU A 313 -17.30 -8.89 4.69
CA LEU A 313 -17.90 -9.43 5.91
C LEU A 313 -19.35 -9.90 5.76
N VAL A 314 -20.07 -9.48 4.72
CA VAL A 314 -21.42 -9.98 4.40
C VAL A 314 -21.34 -11.28 3.57
N ASN A 315 -20.23 -11.52 2.87
CA ASN A 315 -20.05 -12.72 2.05
C ASN A 315 -19.95 -13.99 2.94
N ASN A 316 -20.85 -14.95 2.73
CA ASN A 316 -20.93 -16.15 3.56
C ASN A 316 -19.70 -17.06 3.43
N GLU A 317 -19.08 -17.11 2.25
CA GLU A 317 -17.90 -17.94 1.99
C GLU A 317 -16.67 -17.37 2.73
N ILE A 318 -16.47 -16.06 2.65
CA ILE A 318 -15.41 -15.36 3.36
C ILE A 318 -15.61 -15.49 4.88
N ARG A 319 -16.84 -15.30 5.37
CA ARG A 319 -17.14 -15.49 6.79
C ARG A 319 -16.85 -16.90 7.28
N ALA A 320 -17.17 -17.89 6.44
CA ALA A 320 -16.86 -19.28 6.78
C ALA A 320 -15.35 -19.52 6.91
N MET A 321 -14.53 -18.94 6.03
CA MET A 321 -13.06 -19.01 6.14
C MET A 321 -12.56 -18.33 7.41
N ILE A 322 -12.97 -17.07 7.68
CA ILE A 322 -12.57 -16.33 8.87
C ILE A 322 -12.87 -17.12 10.15
N THR A 323 -14.08 -17.70 10.25
CA THR A 323 -14.50 -18.49 11.40
C THR A 323 -13.74 -19.81 11.50
N ALA A 324 -13.47 -20.48 10.38
CA ALA A 324 -12.73 -21.74 10.34
C ALA A 324 -11.27 -21.55 10.78
N PHE A 325 -10.60 -20.50 10.31
CA PHE A 325 -9.21 -20.23 10.69
C PHE A 325 -9.07 -19.74 12.13
N GLY A 326 -10.01 -18.95 12.62
CA GLY A 326 -10.03 -18.46 14.01
C GLY A 326 -9.13 -17.25 14.29
N THR A 327 -8.32 -16.80 13.32
CA THR A 327 -7.33 -15.71 13.47
C THR A 327 -7.92 -14.30 13.53
N GLY A 328 -9.19 -14.12 13.14
CA GLY A 328 -9.72 -12.78 12.86
C GLY A 328 -9.14 -12.19 11.57
N ILE A 329 -9.39 -10.91 11.32
CA ILE A 329 -8.88 -10.15 10.18
C ILE A 329 -8.59 -8.70 10.58
N HIS A 330 -7.72 -8.01 9.83
CA HIS A 330 -7.30 -6.62 10.07
C HIS A 330 -6.81 -6.38 11.50
N GLU A 331 -7.40 -5.43 12.21
CA GLU A 331 -7.03 -5.05 13.58
C GLU A 331 -7.22 -6.19 14.61
N ASP A 332 -8.12 -7.13 14.32
CA ASP A 332 -8.40 -8.29 15.18
C ASP A 332 -7.53 -9.51 14.82
N PHE A 333 -6.61 -9.38 13.85
CA PHE A 333 -5.79 -10.50 13.39
C PHE A 333 -4.78 -10.93 14.45
N ASP A 334 -4.87 -12.19 14.83
CA ASP A 334 -3.98 -12.81 15.81
C ASP A 334 -3.59 -14.22 15.30
N ILE A 335 -2.38 -14.33 14.79
CA ILE A 335 -1.85 -15.58 14.22
C ILE A 335 -1.77 -16.71 15.27
N THR A 336 -1.66 -16.37 16.55
CA THR A 336 -1.58 -17.38 17.62
C THR A 336 -2.88 -18.17 17.81
N LYS A 337 -3.98 -17.65 17.28
CA LYS A 337 -5.31 -18.29 17.29
C LYS A 337 -5.58 -19.17 16.07
N LEU A 338 -4.60 -19.30 15.16
CA LEU A 338 -4.74 -20.16 13.99
C LEU A 338 -4.97 -21.61 14.39
N ARG A 339 -6.02 -22.21 13.83
CA ARG A 339 -6.47 -23.57 14.20
C ARG A 339 -5.81 -24.67 13.39
N TYR A 340 -5.07 -24.34 12.34
CA TYR A 340 -4.45 -25.30 11.41
C TYR A 340 -3.04 -24.87 11.05
N ASN A 341 -2.09 -25.78 11.09
CA ASN A 341 -0.71 -25.52 10.70
C ASN A 341 -0.56 -25.31 9.17
N LYS A 342 -1.43 -25.96 8.39
CA LYS A 342 -1.42 -25.84 6.93
C LYS A 342 -2.81 -25.52 6.39
N ILE A 343 -2.85 -24.62 5.42
CA ILE A 343 -4.03 -24.32 4.61
C ILE A 343 -3.72 -24.78 3.18
N ILE A 344 -4.48 -25.77 2.69
CA ILE A 344 -4.27 -26.38 1.38
C ILE A 344 -5.44 -25.99 0.49
N ILE A 345 -5.15 -25.38 -0.64
CA ILE A 345 -6.15 -24.93 -1.62
C ILE A 345 -6.26 -26.00 -2.69
N MET A 346 -7.49 -26.50 -2.92
CA MET A 346 -7.84 -27.48 -3.93
C MET A 346 -8.96 -26.92 -4.79
N THR A 347 -8.58 -26.22 -5.84
CA THR A 347 -9.48 -25.61 -6.84
C THR A 347 -9.13 -26.11 -8.23
N ASP A 348 -10.04 -25.96 -9.19
CA ASP A 348 -9.77 -26.26 -10.58
C ASP A 348 -8.73 -25.27 -11.14
N ALA A 349 -7.87 -25.75 -12.05
CA ALA A 349 -6.81 -24.97 -12.67
C ALA A 349 -7.35 -24.18 -13.88
N ASP A 350 -8.32 -23.30 -13.64
CA ASP A 350 -8.84 -22.39 -14.65
C ASP A 350 -8.56 -20.90 -14.29
N VAL A 351 -8.90 -20.00 -15.21
CA VAL A 351 -8.66 -18.54 -15.04
C VAL A 351 -9.50 -17.95 -13.91
N ASP A 352 -10.54 -18.63 -13.52
CA ASP A 352 -11.54 -18.23 -12.51
C ASP A 352 -11.37 -18.97 -11.17
N GLY A 353 -10.50 -19.99 -11.12
CA GLY A 353 -10.24 -20.86 -9.95
C GLY A 353 -9.15 -20.39 -9.01
#